data_77c3215a294fc01c27cbed6d2682d960
#
_entry.id   77c3215a294fc01c27cbed6d2682d960
#
_cell.length_a   1.000
_cell.length_b   1.000
_cell.length_c   1.000
_cell.angle_alpha   90.00
_cell.angle_beta   90.00
_cell.angle_gamma   90.00
#
_symmetry.space_group_name_H-M   'P 1'
#
loop_
_entity.id
_entity.type
_entity.pdbx_description
1 polymer ?
#
loop_
_entity_poly.entity_id
_entity_poly.type
_entity_poly.pdbx_seq_one_letter_code
_entity_poly.pdbx_strand_id
1 'polypeptide(L)' 'MLTFQKDEIYTATEVVRNFSPIMEKLKKSQTGKIVILKNNKFEAVMLSMTEYERLQNAIQLLENIYKNQKV' A
#
# COMPACT_ATOMS: atom_id res chain seq x y z
N MET A 1 5.28 -10.44 6.90
CA MET A 1 6.47 -9.94 6.21
C MET A 1 6.08 -9.04 5.05
N LEU A 2 6.68 -7.87 4.99
CA LEU A 2 6.41 -6.92 3.91
C LEU A 2 7.37 -7.21 2.74
N THR A 3 6.80 -7.45 1.58
CA THR A 3 7.59 -7.64 0.37
C THR A 3 7.18 -6.61 -0.67
N PHE A 4 8.17 -5.95 -1.27
CA PHE A 4 7.95 -4.99 -2.33
C PHE A 4 8.83 -5.34 -3.51
N GLN A 5 8.30 -5.17 -4.70
CA GLN A 5 9.08 -5.34 -5.93
C GLN A 5 9.88 -4.09 -6.19
N LYS A 6 10.94 -4.22 -6.98
CA LYS A 6 11.80 -3.07 -7.28
C LYS A 6 11.03 -1.90 -7.86
N ASP A 7 10.07 -2.17 -8.71
CA ASP A 7 9.28 -1.12 -9.36
C ASP A 7 8.22 -0.52 -8.44
N GLU A 8 8.11 -1.01 -7.23
CA GLU A 8 7.20 -0.45 -6.22
C GLU A 8 7.93 0.46 -5.23
N ILE A 9 9.24 0.60 -5.36
CA ILE A 9 10.04 1.37 -4.41
C ILE A 9 10.44 2.71 -5.04
N TYR A 10 10.07 3.80 -4.39
CA TYR A 10 10.36 5.16 -4.84
C TYR A 10 10.92 5.98 -3.68
N THR A 11 11.83 6.90 -3.99
CA THR A 11 12.26 7.85 -2.98
C THR A 11 11.21 8.94 -2.84
N ALA A 12 11.24 9.62 -1.69
CA ALA A 12 10.33 10.75 -1.46
C ALA A 12 10.47 11.82 -2.54
N THR A 13 11.70 12.08 -2.97
CA THR A 13 11.96 13.06 -4.03
C THR A 13 11.33 12.63 -5.35
N GLU A 14 11.45 11.35 -5.69
CA GLU A 14 10.83 10.84 -6.92
C GLU A 14 9.31 10.97 -6.88
N VAL A 15 8.71 10.70 -5.73
CA VAL A 15 7.27 10.83 -5.59
C VAL A 15 6.83 12.27 -5.79
N VAL A 16 7.54 13.21 -5.18
CA VAL A 16 7.20 14.63 -5.31
C VAL A 16 7.32 15.09 -6.76
N ARG A 17 8.41 14.71 -7.43
CA ARG A 17 8.67 15.15 -8.80
C ARG A 17 7.76 14.51 -9.83
N ASN A 18 7.33 13.29 -9.58
CA ASN A 18 6.59 12.51 -10.57
C ASN A 18 5.27 12.01 -10.02
N PHE A 19 4.62 12.84 -9.23
CA PHE A 19 3.42 12.41 -8.51
C PHE A 19 2.32 11.86 -9.44
N SER A 20 2.00 12.61 -10.50
CA SER A 20 0.91 12.19 -11.39
C SER A 20 1.21 10.88 -12.13
N PRO A 21 2.40 10.71 -12.74
CA PRO A 21 2.73 9.42 -13.36
C PRO A 21 2.74 8.27 -12.36
N ILE A 22 3.22 8.51 -11.15
CA ILE A 22 3.27 7.48 -10.12
C ILE A 22 1.84 7.11 -9.69
N MET A 23 0.95 8.09 -9.56
CA MET A 23 -0.46 7.84 -9.25
C MET A 23 -1.11 6.99 -10.33
N GLU A 24 -0.85 7.29 -11.60
CA GLU A 24 -1.41 6.50 -12.69
C GLU A 24 -0.89 5.06 -12.67
N LYS A 25 0.38 4.90 -12.42
CA LYS A 25 0.97 3.56 -12.30
C LYS A 25 0.36 2.81 -11.12
N LEU A 26 0.16 3.48 -10.00
CA LEU A 26 -0.43 2.88 -8.81
C LEU A 26 -1.84 2.38 -9.10
N LYS A 27 -2.65 3.18 -9.79
CA LYS A 27 -4.02 2.80 -10.13
C LYS A 27 -4.10 1.59 -11.04
N LYS A 28 -3.11 1.42 -11.91
CA LYS A 28 -3.06 0.31 -12.86
C LYS A 28 -2.34 -0.91 -12.32
N SER A 29 -1.68 -0.78 -11.18
CA SER A 29 -0.90 -1.85 -10.59
C SER A 29 -1.80 -2.95 -10.04
N GLN A 30 -1.38 -4.19 -10.21
CA GLN A 30 -2.10 -5.33 -9.63
C GLN A 30 -1.98 -5.35 -8.12
N THR A 31 -0.84 -4.93 -7.59
CA THR A 31 -0.61 -4.90 -6.14
C THR A 31 -1.22 -3.66 -5.50
N GLY A 32 -1.37 -2.59 -6.25
CA GLY A 32 -1.97 -1.35 -5.75
C GLY A 32 -1.19 -0.68 -4.66
N LYS A 33 0.11 -0.92 -4.58
CA LYS A 33 0.92 -0.35 -3.50
C LYS A 33 2.29 0.09 -4.02
N ILE A 34 2.82 1.14 -3.41
CA ILE A 34 4.22 1.53 -3.56
C ILE A 34 4.74 1.91 -2.18
N VAL A 35 6.04 1.77 -1.98
CA VAL A 35 6.67 2.16 -0.74
C VAL A 35 7.55 3.37 -0.98
N ILE A 36 7.57 4.27 -0.02
CA ILE A 36 8.33 5.52 -0.12
C ILE A 36 9.54 5.44 0.81
N LEU A 37 10.71 5.59 0.22
CA LEU A 37 11.97 5.64 0.95
C LEU A 37 12.34 7.07 1.26
N LYS A 38 12.77 7.30 2.48
CA LYS A 38 13.35 8.56 2.89
C LYS A 38 14.52 8.26 3.80
N ASN A 39 15.69 8.82 3.46
CA ASN A 39 16.91 8.58 4.22
C ASN A 39 17.23 7.08 4.34
N ASN A 40 17.04 6.36 3.23
CA ASN A 40 17.29 4.92 3.14
C ASN A 40 16.40 4.06 4.04
N LYS A 41 15.27 4.61 4.46
CA LYS A 41 14.32 3.87 5.29
C LYS A 41 12.94 3.86 4.63
N PHE A 42 12.22 2.77 4.77
CA PHE A 42 10.82 2.70 4.36
C PHE A 42 10.01 3.54 5.34
N GLU A 43 9.53 4.69 4.87
CA GLU A 43 8.82 5.63 5.73
C GLU A 43 7.31 5.57 5.56
N ALA A 44 6.83 5.27 4.36
CA ALA A 44 5.41 5.32 4.08
C ALA A 44 5.06 4.38 2.95
N VAL A 45 3.78 4.08 2.84
CA VAL A 45 3.23 3.27 1.76
C VAL A 45 2.07 4.05 1.16
N MET A 46 2.01 4.10 -0.18
CA MET A 46 0.84 4.62 -0.89
C MET A 46 0.04 3.45 -1.43
N LEU A 47 -1.27 3.51 -1.23
CA LEU A 47 -2.18 2.47 -1.68
C LEU A 47 -3.20 3.05 -2.64
N SER A 48 -3.57 2.28 -3.66
CA SER A 48 -4.73 2.64 -4.46
C SER A 48 -5.98 2.51 -3.58
N MET A 49 -7.04 3.22 -3.94
CA MET A 49 -8.30 3.09 -3.19
C MET A 49 -8.82 1.66 -3.19
N THR A 50 -8.68 0.97 -4.33
CA THR A 50 -9.10 -0.42 -4.43
C THR A 50 -8.34 -1.30 -3.45
N GLU A 51 -7.04 -1.13 -3.36
CA GLU A 51 -6.22 -1.92 -2.45
C GLU A 51 -6.52 -1.56 -0.99
N TYR A 52 -6.71 -0.28 -0.71
CA TYR A 52 -7.05 0.15 0.65
C TYR A 52 -8.38 -0.47 1.09
N GLU A 53 -9.38 -0.43 0.22
CA GLU A 53 -10.68 -1.02 0.52
C GLU A 53 -10.58 -2.52 0.74
N ARG A 54 -9.76 -3.20 -0.09
CA ARG A 54 -9.55 -4.63 0.07
C ARG A 54 -8.96 -4.96 1.43
N LEU A 55 -7.97 -4.17 1.86
CA LEU A 55 -7.34 -4.37 3.16
C LEU A 55 -8.30 -4.08 4.30
N GLN A 56 -9.11 -3.03 4.19
CA GLN A 56 -10.10 -2.70 5.20
C GLN A 56 -11.15 -3.81 5.33
N ASN A 57 -11.58 -4.35 4.20
CA ASN A 57 -12.53 -5.46 4.21
C ASN A 57 -11.93 -6.71 4.86
N ALA A 58 -10.66 -6.99 4.60
CA ALA A 58 -9.98 -8.12 5.21
C ALA A 58 -9.87 -7.95 6.72
N ILE A 59 -9.55 -6.75 7.17
CA ILE A 59 -9.47 -6.45 8.60
C ILE A 59 -10.84 -6.63 9.25
N GLN A 60 -11.88 -6.12 8.61
CA GLN A 60 -13.24 -6.24 9.13
C GLN A 60 -13.65 -7.69 9.24
N LEU A 61 -13.31 -8.49 8.24
CA LEU A 61 -13.63 -9.93 8.27
C LEU A 61 -12.91 -10.63 9.41
N LEU A 62 -11.64 -10.33 9.61
CA LEU A 62 -10.88 -10.91 10.72
C LEU A 62 -11.45 -10.52 12.06
N GLU A 63 -11.85 -9.27 12.22
CA GLU A 63 -12.46 -8.82 13.46
C GLU A 63 -13.78 -9.54 13.73
N ASN A 64 -14.57 -9.75 12.71
CA ASN A 64 -15.84 -10.46 12.85
C ASN A 64 -15.62 -11.93 13.24
N ILE A 65 -14.64 -12.58 12.62
CA ILE A 65 -14.30 -13.96 12.95
C ILE A 65 -13.82 -14.03 14.39
N TYR A 66 -12.98 -13.11 14.80
CA TYR A 66 -12.45 -13.07 16.16
C TYR A 66 -13.58 -12.90 17.19
N LYS A 67 -14.50 -12.00 16.90
CA LYS A 67 -15.65 -11.77 17.78
C LYS A 67 -16.53 -13.03 17.91
N ASN A 68 -16.73 -13.73 16.81
CA ASN A 68 -17.59 -14.91 16.79
C ASN A 68 -16.96 -16.08 17.52
N GLN A 69 -15.64 -16.11 17.64
CA GLN A 69 -14.93 -17.16 18.37
C GLN A 69 -14.86 -16.87 19.87
N LYS A 70 -15.22 -15.69 20.25
CA LYS A 70 -15.18 -15.28 21.65
C LYS A 70 -16.44 -15.79 22.34
N VAL A 71 -16.26 -16.74 23.18
CA VAL A 71 -17.37 -17.35 23.92
C VAL A 71 -17.52 -16.69 25.28
#